data_70b09cf48ded034856d6c1d6f103c1a1
#
_entry.id   70b09cf48ded034856d6c1d6f103c1a1
#
_cell.length_a   1.000
_cell.length_b   1.000
_cell.length_c   1.000
_cell.angle_alpha   90.00
_cell.angle_beta   90.00
_cell.angle_gamma   90.00
#
_symmetry.space_group_name_H-M   'P 1'
#
loop_
_entity.id
_entity.type
_entity.pdbx_description
1 polymer ?
#
loop_
_entity_poly.entity_id
_entity_poly.type
_entity_poly.pdbx_seq_one_letter_code
_entity_poly.pdbx_strand_id
1 'polypeptide(L)'
;MSSGRPSAVVRIVVSAFLIVHLLAVIIPPLASPPPASELAGRIREPLRPLIGALYLGHGYRFFAPNPGPGHTIRWTATLADGSEREGRIPDRDADRPRLLYHRRFMVAEKIAALVPPTDAPEEIRTRAKADWLPLVKGVAGHVLRTTGAAEVRLETIEHFLPGPDEVIAGTVEPDLVTPLGRYQLRETTP
;
A
#
# COMPACT_ATOMS: atom_id res chain seq x y z
N MET A 1 17.02 -44.69 27.48
CA MET A 1 17.21 -44.08 26.16
C MET A 1 18.41 -43.15 26.22
N SER A 2 19.55 -43.55 25.68
CA SER A 2 20.80 -42.77 25.69
C SER A 2 20.63 -41.59 24.70
N SER A 3 20.48 -40.37 25.20
CA SER A 3 20.51 -39.15 24.38
C SER A 3 21.96 -38.90 23.95
N GLY A 4 22.39 -39.57 22.87
CA GLY A 4 23.70 -39.32 22.28
C GLY A 4 23.81 -37.88 21.86
N ARG A 5 24.77 -37.12 22.46
CA ARG A 5 25.08 -35.73 22.04
C ARG A 5 25.47 -35.74 20.56
N PRO A 6 24.93 -34.84 19.73
CA PRO A 6 25.29 -34.75 18.33
C PRO A 6 26.81 -34.51 18.17
N SER A 7 27.40 -35.07 17.10
CA SER A 7 28.82 -34.94 16.82
C SER A 7 29.25 -33.46 16.71
N ALA A 8 30.51 -33.14 16.94
CA ALA A 8 31.04 -31.78 16.82
C ALA A 8 30.78 -31.21 15.43
N VAL A 9 30.89 -32.01 14.37
CA VAL A 9 30.62 -31.60 12.99
C VAL A 9 29.15 -31.18 12.82
N VAL A 10 28.20 -31.99 13.33
CA VAL A 10 26.76 -31.66 13.25
C VAL A 10 26.48 -30.35 13.98
N ARG A 11 27.04 -30.11 15.14
CA ARG A 11 26.88 -28.86 15.90
C ARG A 11 27.41 -27.66 15.11
N ILE A 12 28.60 -27.76 14.51
CA ILE A 12 29.19 -26.69 13.72
C ILE A 12 28.31 -26.38 12.50
N VAL A 13 27.87 -27.38 11.76
CA VAL A 13 27.02 -27.19 10.57
C VAL A 13 25.68 -26.54 10.94
N VAL A 14 25.03 -27.02 12.00
CA VAL A 14 23.76 -26.44 12.47
C VAL A 14 23.96 -25.01 12.96
N SER A 15 25.05 -24.73 13.70
CA SER A 15 25.33 -23.36 14.16
C SER A 15 25.60 -22.41 12.99
N ALA A 16 26.37 -22.82 12.00
CA ALA A 16 26.64 -22.02 10.80
C ALA A 16 25.34 -21.74 10.03
N PHE A 17 24.49 -22.75 9.84
CA PHE A 17 23.18 -22.59 9.21
C PHE A 17 22.30 -21.59 9.96
N LEU A 18 22.21 -21.69 11.29
CA LEU A 18 21.43 -20.80 12.13
C LEU A 18 21.93 -19.36 12.04
N ILE A 19 23.26 -19.15 12.05
CA ILE A 19 23.84 -17.82 11.90
C ILE A 19 23.46 -17.21 10.55
N VAL A 20 23.64 -17.95 9.46
CA VAL A 20 23.28 -17.48 8.12
C VAL A 20 21.78 -17.17 8.03
N HIS A 21 20.93 -18.03 8.60
CA HIS A 21 19.48 -17.83 8.61
C HIS A 21 19.09 -16.58 9.42
N LEU A 22 19.65 -16.38 10.61
CA LEU A 22 19.42 -15.19 11.43
C LEU A 22 19.85 -13.90 10.71
N LEU A 23 21.00 -13.93 10.04
CA LEU A 23 21.45 -12.81 9.22
C LEU A 23 20.47 -12.53 8.08
N ALA A 24 19.96 -13.58 7.39
CA ALA A 24 18.97 -13.43 6.34
C ALA A 24 17.64 -12.82 6.82
N VAL A 25 17.27 -13.00 8.09
CA VAL A 25 16.06 -12.40 8.69
C VAL A 25 16.31 -10.95 9.14
N ILE A 26 17.47 -10.68 9.78
CA ILE A 26 17.74 -9.38 10.42
C ILE A 26 18.21 -8.33 9.41
N ILE A 27 19.00 -8.72 8.41
CA ILE A 27 19.62 -7.78 7.48
C ILE A 27 18.61 -7.06 6.57
N PRO A 28 17.56 -7.68 5.99
CA PRO A 28 16.61 -6.98 5.14
C PRO A 28 15.95 -5.74 5.79
N PRO A 29 15.44 -5.79 7.02
CA PRO A 29 14.91 -4.61 7.70
C PRO A 29 15.94 -3.49 7.87
N LEU A 30 17.19 -3.83 8.19
CA LEU A 30 18.28 -2.85 8.40
C LEU A 30 18.78 -2.24 7.08
N ALA A 31 18.63 -2.98 5.97
CA ALA A 31 19.02 -2.53 4.63
C ALA A 31 17.91 -1.78 3.87
N SER A 32 16.72 -1.66 4.47
CA SER A 32 15.58 -0.98 3.85
C SER A 32 15.55 0.51 4.23
N PRO A 33 15.53 1.46 3.26
CA PRO A 33 15.50 2.89 3.54
C PRO A 33 14.15 3.37 4.09
N PRO A 34 14.03 4.62 4.58
CA PRO A 34 14.97 5.39 5.38
C PRO A 34 14.82 5.12 6.89
N PRO A 35 15.87 5.24 7.68
CA PRO A 35 17.26 5.31 7.27
C PRO A 35 17.82 3.92 6.96
N ALA A 36 18.50 3.76 5.82
CA ALA A 36 19.15 2.50 5.45
C ALA A 36 20.60 2.46 5.95
N SER A 37 21.00 1.30 6.48
CA SER A 37 22.40 1.06 6.81
C SER A 37 23.17 0.59 5.56
N GLU A 38 24.19 1.34 5.15
CA GLU A 38 25.05 0.94 4.02
C GLU A 38 25.75 -0.40 4.28
N LEU A 39 26.20 -0.63 5.52
CA LEU A 39 26.80 -1.89 5.93
C LEU A 39 25.80 -3.06 5.77
N ALA A 40 24.56 -2.87 6.21
CA ALA A 40 23.51 -3.87 6.06
C ALA A 40 23.23 -4.15 4.58
N GLY A 41 23.26 -3.12 3.73
CA GLY A 41 23.15 -3.27 2.26
C GLY A 41 24.24 -4.18 1.69
N ARG A 42 25.50 -3.96 2.07
CA ARG A 42 26.63 -4.78 1.62
C ARG A 42 26.53 -6.23 2.11
N ILE A 43 26.08 -6.46 3.34
CA ILE A 43 25.89 -7.82 3.89
C ILE A 43 24.71 -8.51 3.23
N ARG A 44 23.68 -7.77 2.82
CA ARG A 44 22.50 -8.30 2.13
C ARG A 44 22.84 -8.92 0.78
N GLU A 45 23.77 -8.35 0.01
CA GLU A 45 24.07 -8.80 -1.34
C GLU A 45 24.42 -10.30 -1.45
N PRO A 46 25.36 -10.86 -0.69
CA PRO A 46 25.67 -12.29 -0.73
C PRO A 46 24.50 -13.18 -0.22
N LEU A 47 23.61 -12.63 0.60
CA LEU A 47 22.44 -13.34 1.15
C LEU A 47 21.21 -13.24 0.24
N ARG A 48 21.25 -12.43 -0.81
CA ARG A 48 20.12 -12.16 -1.71
C ARG A 48 19.41 -13.39 -2.27
N PRO A 49 20.13 -14.46 -2.73
CA PRO A 49 19.47 -15.67 -3.21
C PRO A 49 18.67 -16.38 -2.10
N LEU A 50 19.23 -16.47 -0.89
CA LEU A 50 18.56 -17.10 0.26
C LEU A 50 17.37 -16.28 0.73
N ILE A 51 17.53 -14.95 0.83
CA ILE A 51 16.46 -14.01 1.19
C ILE A 51 15.30 -14.11 0.19
N GLY A 52 15.60 -14.19 -1.11
CA GLY A 52 14.58 -14.36 -2.16
C GLY A 52 13.87 -15.71 -2.09
N ALA A 53 14.62 -16.80 -1.95
CA ALA A 53 14.06 -18.15 -1.87
C ALA A 53 13.16 -18.37 -0.65
N LEU A 54 13.46 -17.72 0.47
CA LEU A 54 12.69 -17.81 1.72
C LEU A 54 11.67 -16.66 1.89
N TYR A 55 11.51 -15.78 0.90
CA TYR A 55 10.61 -14.61 0.98
C TYR A 55 10.87 -13.71 2.19
N LEU A 56 12.13 -13.59 2.63
CA LEU A 56 12.53 -12.79 3.79
C LEU A 56 12.82 -11.32 3.47
N GLY A 57 12.62 -10.90 2.22
CA GLY A 57 12.96 -9.55 1.74
C GLY A 57 12.06 -8.42 2.22
N HIS A 58 11.37 -8.59 3.34
CA HIS A 58 10.43 -7.60 3.89
C HIS A 58 11.12 -6.58 4.77
N GLY A 59 10.84 -5.29 4.55
CA GLY A 59 11.38 -4.20 5.35
C GLY A 59 10.77 -4.03 6.73
N TYR A 60 9.73 -4.77 7.09
CA TYR A 60 8.98 -4.69 8.37
C TYR A 60 8.66 -3.25 8.82
N ARG A 61 8.29 -2.39 7.86
CA ARG A 61 8.03 -0.97 8.11
C ARG A 61 6.65 -0.68 8.68
N PHE A 62 5.97 -1.66 9.22
CA PHE A 62 4.60 -1.50 9.70
C PHE A 62 4.43 -0.37 10.74
N PHE A 63 5.53 0.02 11.41
CA PHE A 63 5.52 1.02 12.47
C PHE A 63 6.79 1.89 12.48
N ALA A 64 7.47 2.02 11.33
CA ALA A 64 8.58 2.97 11.22
C ALA A 64 8.08 4.38 11.59
N PRO A 65 8.94 5.31 12.05
CA PRO A 65 8.52 6.50 12.79
C PRO A 65 7.46 7.37 12.10
N ASN A 66 7.30 7.19 10.81
CA ASN A 66 6.18 7.78 10.06
C ASN A 66 5.66 6.76 9.04
N PRO A 67 4.52 6.10 9.29
CA PRO A 67 3.92 5.16 8.35
C PRO A 67 3.42 5.84 7.06
N GLY A 68 3.49 7.16 7.01
CA GLY A 68 2.92 7.96 5.93
C GLY A 68 1.39 8.11 6.06
N PRO A 69 0.79 9.00 5.25
CA PRO A 69 -0.65 9.15 5.21
C PRO A 69 -1.33 7.90 4.66
N GLY A 70 -2.54 7.64 5.10
CA GLY A 70 -3.39 6.58 4.55
C GLY A 70 -4.27 7.12 3.42
N HIS A 71 -4.54 6.31 2.40
CA HIS A 71 -5.35 6.73 1.26
C HIS A 71 -6.64 5.95 1.14
N THR A 72 -7.72 6.67 0.84
CA THR A 72 -9.02 6.08 0.49
C THR A 72 -9.53 6.70 -0.81
N ILE A 73 -10.47 6.02 -1.48
CA ILE A 73 -11.16 6.58 -2.65
C ILE A 73 -12.58 6.93 -2.22
N ARG A 74 -12.94 8.20 -2.33
CA ARG A 74 -14.33 8.65 -2.22
C ARG A 74 -14.98 8.58 -3.59
N TRP A 75 -16.21 8.11 -3.62
CA TRP A 75 -17.03 8.11 -4.83
C TRP A 75 -18.38 8.75 -4.55
N THR A 76 -18.86 9.52 -5.53
CA THR A 76 -20.20 10.08 -5.58
C THR A 76 -20.84 9.59 -6.87
N ALA A 77 -21.89 8.78 -6.76
CA ALA A 77 -22.59 8.15 -7.86
C ALA A 77 -23.93 8.85 -8.06
N THR A 78 -24.18 9.35 -9.28
CA THR A 78 -25.43 10.01 -9.68
C THR A 78 -26.31 9.01 -10.39
N LEU A 79 -27.51 8.75 -9.84
CA LEU A 79 -28.50 7.84 -10.40
C LEU A 79 -29.28 8.51 -11.55
N ALA A 80 -30.05 7.71 -12.28
CA ALA A 80 -30.85 8.21 -13.41
C ALA A 80 -31.96 9.21 -13.02
N ASP A 81 -32.43 9.15 -11.77
CA ASP A 81 -33.41 10.09 -11.18
C ASP A 81 -32.78 11.39 -10.65
N GLY A 82 -31.45 11.54 -10.81
CA GLY A 82 -30.69 12.69 -10.32
C GLY A 82 -30.31 12.60 -8.84
N SER A 83 -30.71 11.56 -8.12
CA SER A 83 -30.27 11.37 -6.73
C SER A 83 -28.80 10.96 -6.67
N GLU A 84 -28.13 11.32 -5.57
CA GLU A 84 -26.73 10.98 -5.35
C GLU A 84 -26.57 9.96 -4.23
N ARG A 85 -25.60 9.07 -4.40
CA ARG A 85 -25.11 8.15 -3.37
C ARG A 85 -23.62 8.35 -3.22
N GLU A 86 -23.17 8.35 -1.98
CA GLU A 86 -21.76 8.48 -1.66
C GLU A 86 -21.23 7.23 -0.95
N GLY A 87 -19.94 7.03 -1.06
CA GLY A 87 -19.27 5.98 -0.32
C GLY A 87 -17.76 6.09 -0.46
N ARG A 88 -17.07 5.14 0.13
CA ARG A 88 -15.61 5.08 0.11
C ARG A 88 -15.09 3.67 -0.17
N ILE A 89 -13.89 3.60 -0.65
CA ILE A 89 -13.15 2.35 -0.87
C ILE A 89 -11.77 2.51 -0.21
N PRO A 90 -11.42 1.66 0.77
CA PRO A 90 -12.26 0.61 1.35
C PRO A 90 -13.36 1.19 2.25
N ASP A 91 -14.45 0.45 2.40
CA ASP A 91 -15.51 0.72 3.35
C ASP A 91 -15.39 -0.25 4.54
N ARG A 92 -15.28 0.31 5.76
CA ARG A 92 -15.04 -0.49 6.97
C ARG A 92 -16.20 -1.44 7.29
N ASP A 93 -17.41 -1.03 6.98
CA ASP A 93 -18.63 -1.76 7.34
C ASP A 93 -19.09 -2.71 6.23
N ALA A 94 -18.94 -2.29 4.96
CA ALA A 94 -19.33 -3.08 3.79
C ALA A 94 -18.28 -4.12 3.39
N ASP A 95 -16.98 -3.87 3.64
CA ASP A 95 -15.89 -4.73 3.17
C ASP A 95 -15.54 -5.82 4.17
N ARG A 96 -16.39 -6.83 4.22
CA ARG A 96 -16.16 -8.03 5.04
C ARG A 96 -15.99 -9.27 4.16
N PRO A 97 -15.12 -10.21 4.53
CA PRO A 97 -14.22 -10.26 5.68
C PRO A 97 -13.06 -9.25 5.58
N ARG A 98 -12.32 -9.03 6.68
CA ARG A 98 -11.21 -8.06 6.79
C ARG A 98 -10.19 -8.17 5.64
N LEU A 99 -10.03 -9.35 5.06
CA LEU A 99 -9.16 -9.55 3.90
C LEU A 99 -9.65 -8.76 2.67
N LEU A 100 -10.97 -8.63 2.46
CA LEU A 100 -11.54 -7.83 1.38
C LEU A 100 -11.27 -6.35 1.59
N TYR A 101 -11.49 -5.84 2.82
CA TYR A 101 -11.10 -4.48 3.21
C TYR A 101 -9.63 -4.20 2.89
N HIS A 102 -8.74 -5.10 3.29
CA HIS A 102 -7.31 -4.93 3.04
C HIS A 102 -6.97 -4.90 1.55
N ARG A 103 -7.57 -5.79 0.75
CA ARG A 103 -7.38 -5.79 -0.72
C ARG A 103 -7.85 -4.49 -1.36
N ARG A 104 -8.99 -3.96 -0.94
CA ARG A 104 -9.51 -2.67 -1.43
C ARG A 104 -8.67 -1.50 -0.97
N PHE A 105 -8.17 -1.56 0.26
CA PHE A 105 -7.18 -0.60 0.76
C PHE A 105 -5.93 -0.56 -0.12
N MET A 106 -5.36 -1.71 -0.47
CA MET A 106 -4.21 -1.78 -1.37
C MET A 106 -4.49 -1.23 -2.78
N VAL A 107 -5.74 -1.28 -3.26
CA VAL A 107 -6.12 -0.63 -4.53
C VAL A 107 -6.07 0.90 -4.39
N ALA A 108 -6.60 1.45 -3.29
CA ALA A 108 -6.55 2.89 -3.03
C ALA A 108 -5.10 3.38 -2.91
N GLU A 109 -4.26 2.70 -2.13
CA GLU A 109 -2.83 2.99 -1.99
C GLU A 109 -2.09 2.91 -3.34
N LYS A 110 -2.40 1.90 -4.16
CA LYS A 110 -1.77 1.77 -5.48
C LYS A 110 -2.15 2.92 -6.42
N ILE A 111 -3.41 3.35 -6.42
CA ILE A 111 -3.86 4.48 -7.22
C ILE A 111 -3.19 5.77 -6.73
N ALA A 112 -3.21 6.03 -5.41
CA ALA A 112 -2.57 7.20 -4.83
C ALA A 112 -1.07 7.28 -5.15
N ALA A 113 -0.36 6.15 -5.09
CA ALA A 113 1.06 6.08 -5.43
C ALA A 113 1.37 6.35 -6.92
N LEU A 114 0.40 6.23 -7.82
CA LEU A 114 0.56 6.44 -9.26
C LEU A 114 0.06 7.82 -9.71
N VAL A 115 -0.85 8.43 -8.96
CA VAL A 115 -1.41 9.76 -9.26
C VAL A 115 -0.42 10.82 -8.79
N PRO A 116 0.13 11.64 -9.70
CA PRO A 116 1.06 12.69 -9.30
C PRO A 116 0.30 13.81 -8.56
N PRO A 117 1.00 14.59 -7.72
CA PRO A 117 0.44 15.77 -7.09
C PRO A 117 -0.20 16.74 -8.11
N THR A 118 -1.20 17.50 -7.67
CA THR A 118 -1.96 18.41 -8.54
C THR A 118 -1.13 19.55 -9.11
N ASP A 119 -0.05 19.93 -8.42
CA ASP A 119 0.93 20.95 -8.81
C ASP A 119 2.07 20.41 -9.70
N ALA A 120 2.09 19.10 -9.96
CA ALA A 120 3.10 18.50 -10.83
C ALA A 120 2.99 19.05 -12.28
N PRO A 121 4.12 19.17 -13.01
CA PRO A 121 4.13 19.58 -14.41
C PRO A 121 3.18 18.75 -15.28
N GLU A 122 2.52 19.41 -16.26
CA GLU A 122 1.52 18.77 -17.13
C GLU A 122 2.06 17.53 -17.86
N GLU A 123 3.32 17.56 -18.28
CA GLU A 123 3.98 16.44 -18.95
C GLU A 123 4.04 15.20 -18.04
N ILE A 124 4.36 15.40 -16.75
CA ILE A 124 4.40 14.34 -15.75
C ILE A 124 3.00 13.79 -15.51
N ARG A 125 2.01 14.68 -15.37
CA ARG A 125 0.61 14.27 -15.16
C ARG A 125 0.07 13.50 -16.35
N THR A 126 0.33 13.94 -17.56
CA THR A 126 -0.11 13.27 -18.79
C THR A 126 0.53 11.89 -18.94
N ARG A 127 1.84 11.78 -18.69
CA ARG A 127 2.56 10.50 -18.74
C ARG A 127 2.06 9.52 -17.69
N ALA A 128 1.92 9.96 -16.44
CA ALA A 128 1.43 9.13 -15.34
C ALA A 128 -0.01 8.65 -15.56
N LYS A 129 -0.82 9.40 -16.32
CA LYS A 129 -2.22 9.05 -16.58
C LYS A 129 -2.39 7.69 -17.26
N ALA A 130 -1.45 7.28 -18.09
CA ALA A 130 -1.45 5.97 -18.73
C ALA A 130 -1.39 4.81 -17.71
N ASP A 131 -0.70 5.02 -16.57
CA ASP A 131 -0.49 4.00 -15.55
C ASP A 131 -1.68 3.88 -14.58
N TRP A 132 -2.25 5.00 -14.15
CA TRP A 132 -3.31 5.00 -13.15
C TRP A 132 -4.75 4.96 -13.72
N LEU A 133 -4.98 5.49 -14.92
CA LEU A 133 -6.32 5.59 -15.51
C LEU A 133 -7.03 4.24 -15.68
N PRO A 134 -6.36 3.14 -16.11
CA PRO A 134 -7.01 1.83 -16.19
C PRO A 134 -7.53 1.33 -14.83
N LEU A 135 -6.77 1.57 -13.75
CA LEU A 135 -7.16 1.19 -12.39
C LEU A 135 -8.39 1.98 -11.93
N VAL A 136 -8.35 3.30 -12.15
CA VAL A 136 -9.47 4.19 -11.80
C VAL A 136 -10.73 3.86 -12.59
N LYS A 137 -10.62 3.56 -13.90
CA LYS A 137 -11.74 3.07 -14.71
C LYS A 137 -12.30 1.74 -14.19
N GLY A 138 -11.44 0.84 -13.73
CA GLY A 138 -11.87 -0.42 -13.08
C GLY A 138 -12.69 -0.17 -11.82
N VAL A 139 -12.25 0.75 -10.96
CA VAL A 139 -12.99 1.18 -9.75
C VAL A 139 -14.31 1.84 -10.13
N ALA A 140 -14.29 2.79 -11.08
CA ALA A 140 -15.49 3.47 -11.58
C ALA A 140 -16.53 2.47 -12.11
N GLY A 141 -16.09 1.54 -12.96
CA GLY A 141 -16.97 0.49 -13.51
C GLY A 141 -17.53 -0.43 -12.42
N HIS A 142 -16.79 -0.71 -11.36
CA HIS A 142 -17.30 -1.46 -10.21
C HIS A 142 -18.41 -0.68 -9.50
N VAL A 143 -18.19 0.59 -9.17
CA VAL A 143 -19.17 1.44 -8.50
C VAL A 143 -20.42 1.61 -9.35
N LEU A 144 -20.28 1.93 -10.65
CA LEU A 144 -21.41 2.09 -11.58
C LEU A 144 -22.28 0.83 -11.63
N ARG A 145 -21.66 -0.36 -11.76
CA ARG A 145 -22.40 -1.63 -11.80
C ARG A 145 -23.09 -1.97 -10.48
N THR A 146 -22.45 -1.67 -9.35
CA THR A 146 -23.01 -2.04 -8.04
C THR A 146 -24.09 -1.07 -7.56
N THR A 147 -24.03 0.20 -7.97
CA THR A 147 -25.02 1.23 -7.62
C THR A 147 -26.13 1.38 -8.64
N GLY A 148 -25.93 0.93 -9.89
CA GLY A 148 -26.82 1.21 -11.01
C GLY A 148 -26.80 2.67 -11.46
N ALA A 149 -25.76 3.42 -11.09
CA ALA A 149 -25.65 4.85 -11.40
C ALA A 149 -25.33 5.11 -12.88
N ALA A 150 -25.75 6.27 -13.38
CA ALA A 150 -25.44 6.74 -14.71
C ALA A 150 -24.02 7.33 -14.81
N GLU A 151 -23.58 8.00 -13.75
CA GLU A 151 -22.25 8.63 -13.64
C GLU A 151 -21.67 8.40 -12.25
N VAL A 152 -20.34 8.35 -12.16
CA VAL A 152 -19.60 8.36 -10.90
C VAL A 152 -18.45 9.35 -10.94
N ARG A 153 -18.31 10.15 -9.90
CA ARG A 153 -17.14 10.99 -9.61
C ARG A 153 -16.25 10.27 -8.60
N LEU A 154 -14.97 10.22 -8.87
CA LEU A 154 -13.97 9.60 -8.01
C LEU A 154 -12.92 10.61 -7.56
N GLU A 155 -12.50 10.50 -6.30
CA GLU A 155 -11.48 11.33 -5.66
C GLU A 155 -10.64 10.45 -4.74
N THR A 156 -9.31 10.67 -4.69
CA THR A 156 -8.51 10.13 -3.59
C THR A 156 -8.55 11.09 -2.41
N ILE A 157 -8.63 10.50 -1.24
CA ILE A 157 -8.54 11.22 0.04
C ILE A 157 -7.27 10.72 0.73
N GLU A 158 -6.37 11.64 1.01
CA GLU A 158 -5.16 11.40 1.77
C GLU A 158 -5.39 11.86 3.20
N HIS A 159 -5.32 10.91 4.15
CA HIS A 159 -5.52 11.16 5.58
C HIS A 159 -4.16 11.34 6.25
N PHE A 160 -3.85 12.55 6.66
CA PHE A 160 -2.64 12.82 7.42
C PHE A 160 -2.74 12.25 8.83
N LEU A 161 -1.65 11.67 9.30
CA LEU A 161 -1.52 11.28 10.70
C LEU A 161 -0.95 12.47 11.47
N PRO A 162 -1.72 13.09 12.38
CA PRO A 162 -1.23 14.21 13.15
C PRO A 162 -0.03 13.80 14.01
N GLY A 163 0.97 14.66 14.05
CA GLY A 163 2.10 14.50 14.97
C GLY A 163 1.66 14.63 16.43
N PRO A 164 2.46 14.16 17.41
CA PRO A 164 2.14 14.27 18.84
C PRO A 164 1.80 15.70 19.28
N ASP A 165 2.53 16.68 18.76
CA ASP A 165 2.35 18.10 19.11
C ASP A 165 1.04 18.65 18.53
N GLU A 166 0.64 18.23 17.34
CA GLU A 166 -0.62 18.60 16.70
C GLU A 166 -1.82 17.99 17.42
N VAL A 167 -1.70 16.72 17.89
CA VAL A 167 -2.73 16.08 18.72
C VAL A 167 -2.91 16.83 20.04
N ILE A 168 -1.80 17.24 20.68
CA ILE A 168 -1.82 18.00 21.94
C ILE A 168 -2.45 19.40 21.71
N ALA A 169 -2.12 20.05 20.60
CA ALA A 169 -2.64 21.37 20.22
C ALA A 169 -4.08 21.32 19.70
N GLY A 170 -4.62 20.12 19.40
CA GLY A 170 -5.94 19.96 18.79
C GLY A 170 -6.01 20.47 17.35
N THR A 171 -4.88 20.66 16.69
CA THR A 171 -4.78 21.07 15.29
C THR A 171 -4.65 19.82 14.43
N VAL A 172 -5.68 19.51 13.64
CA VAL A 172 -5.63 18.41 12.65
C VAL A 172 -5.60 19.04 11.27
N GLU A 173 -4.59 18.71 10.49
CA GLU A 173 -4.57 19.11 9.08
C GLU A 173 -5.78 18.50 8.34
N PRO A 174 -6.44 19.28 7.44
CA PRO A 174 -7.53 18.75 6.65
C PRO A 174 -7.02 17.68 5.67
N ASP A 175 -7.87 16.69 5.40
CA ASP A 175 -7.58 15.68 4.38
C ASP A 175 -7.28 16.33 3.02
N LEU A 176 -6.25 15.84 2.33
CA LEU A 176 -5.97 16.28 0.97
C LEU A 176 -6.85 15.50 -0.02
N VAL A 177 -7.60 16.23 -0.82
CA VAL A 177 -8.52 15.66 -1.82
C VAL A 177 -7.96 15.86 -3.22
N THR A 178 -7.70 14.76 -3.94
CA THR A 178 -7.24 14.80 -5.33
C THR A 178 -8.30 14.22 -6.26
N PRO A 179 -8.84 15.00 -7.22
CA PRO A 179 -9.86 14.50 -8.14
C PRO A 179 -9.26 13.50 -9.15
N LEU A 180 -9.93 12.35 -9.32
CA LEU A 180 -9.57 11.32 -10.30
C LEU A 180 -10.40 11.42 -11.59
N GLY A 181 -11.52 12.13 -11.55
CA GLY A 181 -12.38 12.37 -12.71
C GLY A 181 -13.81 11.87 -12.53
N ARG A 182 -14.58 12.02 -13.63
CA ARG A 182 -15.96 11.54 -13.75
C ARG A 182 -16.03 10.48 -14.83
N TYR A 183 -16.84 9.44 -14.62
CA TYR A 183 -16.91 8.28 -15.50
C TYR A 183 -18.33 7.83 -15.68
N GLN A 184 -18.64 7.38 -16.91
CA GLN A 184 -19.89 6.72 -17.29
C GLN A 184 -19.62 5.27 -17.69
N LEU A 185 -20.63 4.42 -17.71
CA LEU A 185 -20.44 2.98 -17.93
C LEU A 185 -19.76 2.68 -19.29
N ARG A 186 -20.05 3.47 -20.33
CA ARG A 186 -19.43 3.31 -21.67
C ARG A 186 -17.92 3.58 -21.67
N GLU A 187 -17.42 4.39 -20.75
CA GLU A 187 -16.00 4.79 -20.67
C GLU A 187 -15.18 3.81 -19.83
N THR A 188 -15.83 2.94 -19.08
CA THR A 188 -15.19 1.99 -18.16
C THR A 188 -15.02 0.59 -18.76
N THR A 189 -15.56 0.36 -19.95
CA THR A 189 -15.36 -0.92 -20.68
C THR A 189 -13.97 -0.89 -21.35
N PRO A 190 -13.15 -1.95 -21.19
CA PRO A 190 -11.82 -2.05 -21.80
C PRO A 190 -11.89 -2.17 -23.32
#